data_de940dd21bbca2e04cc931de5358ae64
#
_entry.id   de940dd21bbca2e04cc931de5358ae64
#
_cell.length_a   1.000
_cell.length_b   1.000
_cell.length_c   1.000
_cell.angle_alpha   90.00
_cell.angle_beta   90.00
_cell.angle_gamma   90.00
#
_symmetry.space_group_name_H-M   'P 1'
#
loop_
_entity.id
_entity.type
_entity.pdbx_description
1 polymer ?
#
loop_
_entity_poly.entity_id
_entity_poly.type
_entity_poly.pdbx_seq_one_letter_code
_entity_poly.pdbx_strand_id
1 'polypeptide(L)'
;NIGIKQLLNQGYEKIAWLDGDITFLNPNWPWLISAQLEINRLCQVFNHAHIKVMDGSTIHKTSAMKRFQQSSVRLKDGKITGQTGFGWAARSEVLQQVLLYDKAIIGGGDKMIFMASVVNNTQHEYLKELTYSHTACEKCGHRNMSPPYTADYLAWAQKWGRAVDQQVGYVDMEIEDMFHGKRSDRKYISRRNILFRHKYDPENDLSVDDDGCFKLSGNKQELSKDLHSYFLSRRENV
;
A
#
# COMPACT_ATOMS: atom_id res chain seq x y z
N ASN A 1 -6.13 9.97 -2.46
CA ASN A 1 -6.18 11.09 -1.50
C ASN A 1 -7.35 12.06 -1.73
N ILE A 2 -7.91 12.21 -2.97
CA ILE A 2 -9.02 13.13 -3.26
C ILE A 2 -10.24 12.80 -2.39
N GLY A 3 -10.72 11.57 -2.42
CA GLY A 3 -11.86 11.15 -1.61
C GLY A 3 -11.62 11.29 -0.10
N ILE A 4 -10.40 11.01 0.38
CA ILE A 4 -10.05 11.23 1.79
C ILE A 4 -10.19 12.71 2.17
N LYS A 5 -9.68 13.62 1.34
CA LYS A 5 -9.82 15.07 1.58
C LYS A 5 -11.28 15.50 1.64
N GLN A 6 -12.13 14.95 0.74
CA GLN A 6 -13.56 15.23 0.76
C GLN A 6 -14.22 14.77 2.06
N LEU A 7 -13.92 13.55 2.52
CA LEU A 7 -14.44 13.02 3.77
C LEU A 7 -13.97 13.83 4.99
N LEU A 8 -12.70 14.23 5.02
CA LEU A 8 -12.18 15.11 6.07
C LEU A 8 -12.90 16.47 6.10
N ASN A 9 -13.15 17.06 4.93
CA ASN A 9 -13.90 18.33 4.83
C ASN A 9 -15.37 18.18 5.27
N GLN A 10 -15.94 16.99 5.18
CA GLN A 10 -17.29 16.67 5.65
C GLN A 10 -17.33 16.35 7.16
N GLY A 11 -16.18 16.35 7.84
CA GLY A 11 -16.09 16.14 9.29
C GLY A 11 -16.12 14.68 9.73
N TYR A 12 -15.87 13.72 8.83
CA TYR A 12 -15.78 12.31 9.23
C TYR A 12 -14.56 12.09 10.13
N GLU A 13 -14.77 11.47 11.29
CA GLU A 13 -13.73 11.22 12.29
C GLU A 13 -12.94 9.92 12.02
N LYS A 14 -13.55 8.97 11.29
CA LYS A 14 -12.99 7.66 10.98
C LYS A 14 -13.17 7.38 9.50
N ILE A 15 -12.10 7.08 8.80
CA ILE A 15 -12.10 6.89 7.34
C ILE A 15 -11.45 5.56 7.01
N ALA A 16 -12.14 4.75 6.22
CA ALA A 16 -11.60 3.51 5.65
C ALA A 16 -11.38 3.65 4.15
N TRP A 17 -10.31 3.02 3.64
CA TRP A 17 -10.06 2.84 2.21
C TRP A 17 -9.90 1.36 1.92
N LEU A 18 -10.66 0.89 0.96
CA LEU A 18 -10.88 -0.52 0.70
C LEU A 18 -10.67 -0.80 -0.79
N ASP A 19 -10.14 -1.99 -1.10
CA ASP A 19 -10.17 -2.50 -2.47
C ASP A 19 -11.63 -2.78 -2.87
N GLY A 20 -11.99 -2.48 -4.13
CA GLY A 20 -13.38 -2.57 -4.59
C GLY A 20 -13.89 -4.00 -4.83
N ASP A 21 -13.03 -4.99 -4.68
CA ASP A 21 -13.26 -6.41 -4.96
C ASP A 21 -13.26 -7.29 -3.69
N ILE A 22 -13.37 -6.69 -2.51
CA ILE A 22 -13.49 -7.43 -1.25
C ILE A 22 -14.93 -7.49 -0.74
N THR A 23 -15.26 -8.59 -0.08
CA THR A 23 -16.50 -8.78 0.66
C THR A 23 -16.19 -9.07 2.12
N PHE A 24 -16.81 -8.34 3.02
CA PHE A 24 -16.74 -8.61 4.46
C PHE A 24 -17.67 -9.75 4.84
N LEU A 25 -17.16 -10.77 5.54
CA LEU A 25 -17.99 -11.91 5.96
C LEU A 25 -18.83 -11.60 7.20
N ASN A 26 -18.52 -10.53 7.92
CA ASN A 26 -19.29 -10.05 9.05
C ASN A 26 -20.08 -8.78 8.66
N PRO A 27 -21.44 -8.79 8.70
CA PRO A 27 -22.23 -7.63 8.33
C PRO A 27 -22.04 -6.43 9.25
N ASN A 28 -21.52 -6.64 10.45
CA ASN A 28 -21.24 -5.57 11.42
C ASN A 28 -19.83 -4.94 11.21
N TRP A 29 -19.21 -5.17 10.05
CA TRP A 29 -17.86 -4.69 9.77
C TRP A 29 -17.64 -3.18 10.04
N PRO A 30 -18.60 -2.25 9.78
CA PRO A 30 -18.36 -0.85 10.05
C PRO A 30 -18.19 -0.57 11.55
N TRP A 31 -19.00 -1.24 12.39
CA TRP A 31 -18.90 -1.14 13.84
C TRP A 31 -17.61 -1.72 14.38
N LEU A 32 -17.18 -2.87 13.86
CA LEU A 32 -15.92 -3.51 14.26
C LEU A 32 -14.72 -2.64 13.91
N ILE A 33 -14.69 -2.03 12.72
CA ILE A 33 -13.65 -1.08 12.34
C ILE A 33 -13.69 0.15 13.26
N SER A 34 -14.89 0.71 13.48
CA SER A 34 -15.04 1.87 14.35
C SER A 34 -14.56 1.58 15.78
N ALA A 35 -14.93 0.44 16.36
CA ALA A 35 -14.47 0.02 17.69
C ALA A 35 -12.94 -0.15 17.74
N GLN A 36 -12.34 -0.74 16.70
CA GLN A 36 -10.89 -0.89 16.63
C GLN A 36 -10.16 0.46 16.58
N LEU A 37 -10.77 1.47 15.95
CA LEU A 37 -10.25 2.82 15.90
C LEU A 37 -10.47 3.62 17.22
N GLU A 38 -11.23 3.15 18.18
CA GLU A 38 -11.22 3.70 19.56
C GLU A 38 -9.93 3.37 20.31
N ILE A 39 -9.29 2.25 19.94
CA ILE A 39 -8.09 1.74 20.62
C ILE A 39 -6.83 2.16 19.85
N ASN A 40 -6.91 2.17 18.52
CA ASN A 40 -5.78 2.44 17.64
C ASN A 40 -6.04 3.66 16.75
N ARG A 41 -4.99 4.29 16.25
CA ARG A 41 -5.08 5.38 15.27
C ARG A 41 -5.21 4.87 13.84
N LEU A 42 -4.71 3.65 13.61
CA LEU A 42 -4.73 2.98 12.31
C LEU A 42 -5.02 1.50 12.51
N CYS A 43 -5.81 0.90 11.65
CA CYS A 43 -5.98 -0.56 11.65
C CYS A 43 -6.09 -1.13 10.24
N GLN A 44 -5.59 -2.38 10.07
CA GLN A 44 -5.92 -3.20 8.92
C GLN A 44 -7.30 -3.83 9.15
N VAL A 45 -8.20 -3.75 8.16
CA VAL A 45 -9.63 -4.03 8.37
C VAL A 45 -9.97 -5.53 8.43
N PHE A 46 -9.00 -6.41 8.51
CA PHE A 46 -9.21 -7.86 8.57
C PHE A 46 -8.08 -8.58 9.30
N ASN A 47 -8.36 -9.80 9.75
CA ASN A 47 -7.36 -10.75 10.26
C ASN A 47 -7.00 -11.83 9.25
N HIS A 48 -7.96 -12.34 8.47
CA HIS A 48 -7.78 -13.34 7.42
C HIS A 48 -8.51 -12.95 6.14
N ALA A 49 -7.89 -13.27 5.00
CA ALA A 49 -8.47 -13.07 3.69
C ALA A 49 -8.53 -14.41 2.93
N HIS A 50 -9.67 -14.68 2.31
CA HIS A 50 -9.97 -15.82 1.46
C HIS A 50 -9.93 -15.39 0.00
N ILE A 51 -8.81 -15.61 -0.67
CA ILE A 51 -8.58 -15.16 -2.05
C ILE A 51 -9.13 -16.22 -3.00
N LYS A 52 -10.17 -15.89 -3.75
CA LYS A 52 -10.74 -16.79 -4.78
C LYS A 52 -9.80 -16.88 -5.98
N VAL A 53 -9.60 -18.09 -6.48
CA VAL A 53 -8.76 -18.38 -7.65
C VAL A 53 -9.63 -18.90 -8.79
N MET A 54 -9.15 -18.74 -10.02
CA MET A 54 -9.90 -19.09 -11.23
C MET A 54 -10.33 -20.57 -11.29
N ASP A 55 -9.58 -21.49 -10.68
CA ASP A 55 -9.88 -22.92 -10.61
C ASP A 55 -10.91 -23.30 -9.52
N GLY A 56 -11.49 -22.29 -8.86
CA GLY A 56 -12.43 -22.47 -7.75
C GLY A 56 -11.77 -22.69 -6.39
N SER A 57 -10.45 -22.83 -6.34
CA SER A 57 -9.74 -22.95 -5.07
C SER A 57 -9.68 -21.62 -4.31
N THR A 58 -9.36 -21.70 -3.02
CA THR A 58 -9.24 -20.53 -2.16
C THR A 58 -7.85 -20.51 -1.52
N ILE A 59 -7.15 -19.38 -1.63
CA ILE A 59 -5.88 -19.13 -0.96
C ILE A 59 -6.17 -18.36 0.32
N HIS A 60 -5.74 -18.89 1.46
CA HIS A 60 -5.89 -18.24 2.76
C HIS A 60 -4.66 -17.38 3.08
N LYS A 61 -4.89 -16.14 3.44
CA LYS A 61 -3.82 -15.20 3.85
C LYS A 61 -4.16 -14.56 5.18
N THR A 62 -3.18 -14.50 6.06
CA THR A 62 -3.27 -13.72 7.30
C THR A 62 -2.86 -12.28 7.03
N SER A 63 -3.51 -11.32 7.66
CA SER A 63 -3.13 -9.90 7.56
C SER A 63 -1.71 -9.66 8.08
N ALA A 64 -1.05 -8.65 7.52
CA ALA A 64 0.30 -8.30 7.92
C ALA A 64 0.34 -7.77 9.36
N MET A 65 -0.68 -7.02 9.77
CA MET A 65 -0.78 -6.51 11.14
C MET A 65 -0.96 -7.62 12.17
N LYS A 66 -1.82 -8.61 11.91
CA LYS A 66 -1.97 -9.77 12.79
C LYS A 66 -0.64 -10.53 12.92
N ARG A 67 0.05 -10.77 11.80
CA ARG A 67 1.38 -11.42 11.80
C ARG A 67 2.39 -10.62 12.61
N PHE A 68 2.41 -9.32 12.43
CA PHE A 68 3.33 -8.43 13.14
C PHE A 68 3.10 -8.45 14.66
N GLN A 69 1.84 -8.39 15.10
CA GLN A 69 1.52 -8.39 16.53
C GLN A 69 1.73 -9.75 17.21
N GLN A 70 1.51 -10.85 16.49
CA GLN A 70 1.67 -12.21 17.01
C GLN A 70 3.10 -12.73 16.95
N SER A 71 3.97 -12.12 16.14
CA SER A 71 5.34 -12.61 15.94
C SER A 71 6.31 -11.92 16.89
N SER A 72 7.04 -12.72 17.69
CA SER A 72 8.25 -12.27 18.39
C SER A 72 9.42 -12.02 17.43
N VAL A 73 9.32 -12.46 16.19
CA VAL A 73 10.27 -12.23 15.10
C VAL A 73 9.90 -10.94 14.39
N ARG A 74 10.21 -9.85 15.04
CA ARG A 74 10.03 -8.52 14.45
C ARG A 74 11.05 -8.31 13.36
N LEU A 75 10.61 -8.17 12.11
CA LEU A 75 11.32 -7.52 10.98
C LEU A 75 12.84 -7.78 10.84
N LYS A 76 13.42 -8.74 11.62
CA LYS A 76 14.87 -8.99 11.65
C LYS A 76 15.47 -9.31 10.28
N ASP A 77 14.64 -9.84 9.36
CA ASP A 77 15.09 -10.28 8.03
C ASP A 77 14.44 -9.48 6.88
N GLY A 78 13.87 -8.29 7.13
CA GLY A 78 13.24 -7.47 6.11
C GLY A 78 12.02 -8.11 5.42
N LYS A 79 11.61 -9.32 5.83
CA LYS A 79 10.50 -10.04 5.22
C LYS A 79 9.19 -9.69 5.90
N ILE A 80 8.33 -8.99 5.17
CA ILE A 80 6.93 -8.85 5.56
C ILE A 80 6.24 -10.19 5.31
N THR A 81 5.83 -10.83 6.39
CA THR A 81 4.96 -12.01 6.32
C THR A 81 3.52 -11.54 6.49
N GLY A 82 2.64 -11.99 5.60
CA GLY A 82 1.22 -11.62 5.62
C GLY A 82 0.83 -10.68 4.49
N GLN A 83 -0.48 -10.46 4.38
CA GLN A 83 -1.10 -9.64 3.35
C GLN A 83 -1.20 -8.19 3.82
N THR A 84 -0.64 -7.25 3.06
CA THR A 84 -0.67 -5.81 3.39
C THR A 84 -1.81 -5.05 2.70
N GLY A 85 -2.36 -5.58 1.61
CA GLY A 85 -3.44 -4.96 0.84
C GLY A 85 -4.83 -5.22 1.41
N PHE A 86 -5.84 -5.01 0.58
CA PHE A 86 -7.29 -5.16 0.75
C PHE A 86 -7.98 -4.00 1.47
N GLY A 87 -7.46 -3.49 2.58
CA GLY A 87 -8.09 -2.36 3.23
C GLY A 87 -7.47 -1.97 4.56
N TRP A 88 -7.59 -0.70 4.83
CA TRP A 88 -7.14 -0.04 6.04
C TRP A 88 -8.15 0.99 6.49
N ALA A 89 -8.10 1.37 7.74
CA ALA A 89 -8.87 2.47 8.29
C ALA A 89 -8.04 3.27 9.28
N ALA A 90 -8.27 4.58 9.34
CA ALA A 90 -7.57 5.47 10.25
C ALA A 90 -8.53 6.50 10.87
N ARG A 91 -8.13 7.04 12.01
CA ARG A 91 -8.74 8.25 12.56
C ARG A 91 -8.40 9.45 11.68
N SER A 92 -9.34 10.38 11.54
CA SER A 92 -9.16 11.60 10.75
C SER A 92 -7.97 12.42 11.21
N GLU A 93 -7.66 12.44 12.50
CA GLU A 93 -6.50 13.17 13.07
C GLU A 93 -5.15 12.73 12.49
N VAL A 94 -5.02 11.46 12.07
CA VAL A 94 -3.83 10.97 11.34
C VAL A 94 -3.82 11.52 9.93
N LEU A 95 -4.96 11.41 9.24
CA LEU A 95 -5.09 11.80 7.83
C LEU A 95 -5.06 13.31 7.61
N GLN A 96 -5.43 14.09 8.63
CA GLN A 96 -5.27 15.56 8.64
C GLN A 96 -3.79 15.97 8.72
N GLN A 97 -2.96 15.21 9.44
CA GLN A 97 -1.52 15.49 9.53
C GLN A 97 -0.76 15.03 8.30
N VAL A 98 -1.15 13.87 7.73
CA VAL A 98 -0.49 13.27 6.58
C VAL A 98 -1.44 12.36 5.82
N LEU A 99 -1.57 12.58 4.52
CA LEU A 99 -2.36 11.75 3.62
C LEU A 99 -1.61 10.46 3.23
N LEU A 100 -2.29 9.54 2.56
CA LEU A 100 -1.68 8.30 2.09
C LEU A 100 -0.54 8.59 1.10
N TYR A 101 0.46 7.72 1.09
CA TYR A 101 1.51 7.77 0.08
C TYR A 101 0.96 7.31 -1.28
N ASP A 102 0.66 8.25 -2.14
CA ASP A 102 0.02 8.02 -3.44
C ASP A 102 1.00 8.06 -4.63
N LYS A 103 2.27 8.37 -4.38
CA LYS A 103 3.30 8.41 -5.42
C LYS A 103 3.86 7.02 -5.82
N ALA A 104 3.37 5.94 -5.20
CA ALA A 104 3.66 4.56 -5.59
C ALA A 104 2.79 4.14 -6.80
N ILE A 105 2.96 4.83 -7.92
CA ILE A 105 2.07 4.81 -9.11
C ILE A 105 1.89 3.45 -9.80
N ILE A 106 2.69 2.45 -9.44
CA ILE A 106 2.60 1.10 -10.00
C ILE A 106 2.18 0.06 -8.94
N GLY A 107 1.73 0.53 -7.78
CA GLY A 107 1.28 -0.26 -6.64
C GLY A 107 2.38 -0.56 -5.62
N GLY A 108 1.96 -1.15 -4.52
CA GLY A 108 2.80 -1.40 -3.34
C GLY A 108 2.64 -0.34 -2.25
N GLY A 109 1.70 0.61 -2.41
CA GLY A 109 1.37 1.62 -1.41
C GLY A 109 1.02 1.01 -0.06
N ASP A 110 0.19 -0.05 -0.04
CA ASP A 110 -0.17 -0.75 1.21
C ASP A 110 1.04 -1.29 1.97
N LYS A 111 2.01 -1.85 1.24
CA LYS A 111 3.25 -2.30 1.85
C LYS A 111 4.02 -1.13 2.46
N MET A 112 4.06 0.00 1.75
CA MET A 112 4.73 1.22 2.21
C MET A 112 4.04 1.81 3.45
N ILE A 113 2.69 1.85 3.46
CA ILE A 113 1.89 2.26 4.62
C ILE A 113 2.15 1.35 5.81
N PHE A 114 2.03 0.03 5.62
CA PHE A 114 2.30 -0.95 6.68
C PHE A 114 3.66 -0.72 7.32
N MET A 115 4.72 -0.63 6.51
CA MET A 115 6.08 -0.48 7.02
C MET A 115 6.30 0.85 7.74
N ALA A 116 5.79 1.95 7.19
CA ALA A 116 5.87 3.25 7.85
C ALA A 116 5.12 3.28 9.19
N SER A 117 4.11 2.40 9.35
CA SER A 117 3.31 2.31 10.58
C SER A 117 3.96 1.48 11.69
N VAL A 118 4.75 0.46 11.33
CA VAL A 118 5.31 -0.51 12.30
C VAL A 118 6.79 -0.28 12.62
N VAL A 119 7.49 0.48 11.77
CA VAL A 119 8.91 0.79 11.96
C VAL A 119 9.05 2.01 12.86
N ASN A 120 9.74 1.83 13.97
CA ASN A 120 10.02 2.93 14.89
C ASN A 120 10.90 3.98 14.20
N ASN A 121 10.67 5.27 14.47
CA ASN A 121 11.40 6.42 13.88
C ASN A 121 12.94 6.31 13.98
N THR A 122 13.46 5.48 14.88
CA THR A 122 14.89 5.23 15.05
C THR A 122 15.48 4.17 14.11
N GLN A 123 14.65 3.46 13.35
CA GLN A 123 15.06 2.32 12.51
C GLN A 123 15.03 2.66 11.02
N HIS A 124 15.59 3.80 10.62
CA HIS A 124 15.68 4.21 9.21
C HIS A 124 16.29 3.14 8.27
N GLU A 125 17.14 2.25 8.80
CA GLU A 125 17.75 1.18 8.02
C GLU A 125 16.71 0.19 7.47
N TYR A 126 15.66 -0.13 8.23
CA TYR A 126 14.58 -1.02 7.75
C TYR A 126 13.74 -0.39 6.63
N LEU A 127 13.54 0.92 6.68
CA LEU A 127 12.84 1.62 5.59
C LEU A 127 13.68 1.62 4.30
N LYS A 128 15.01 1.63 4.41
CA LYS A 128 15.91 1.48 3.25
C LYS A 128 15.79 0.10 2.60
N GLU A 129 15.63 -0.98 3.38
CA GLU A 129 15.44 -2.33 2.82
C GLU A 129 14.15 -2.47 2.00
N LEU A 130 13.11 -1.68 2.31
CA LEU A 130 11.89 -1.66 1.52
C LEU A 130 12.04 -1.03 0.15
N THR A 131 13.00 -0.16 0.02
CA THR A 131 13.33 0.49 -1.25
C THR A 131 14.10 -0.44 -2.18
N TYR A 132 14.53 -1.62 -1.66
CA TYR A 132 15.30 -2.62 -2.37
C TYR A 132 14.39 -3.73 -2.94
N SER A 133 14.66 -4.18 -4.14
CA SER A 133 14.03 -5.37 -4.71
C SER A 133 14.99 -6.55 -4.65
N HIS A 134 14.50 -7.71 -4.18
CA HIS A 134 15.29 -8.95 -4.20
C HIS A 134 15.64 -9.43 -5.62
N THR A 135 14.87 -8.98 -6.63
CA THR A 135 15.12 -9.27 -8.04
C THR A 135 15.66 -8.02 -8.75
N ALA A 136 16.84 -8.12 -9.32
CA ALA A 136 17.35 -7.07 -10.21
C ALA A 136 16.45 -6.92 -11.42
N CYS A 137 16.33 -5.71 -11.96
CA CYS A 137 15.74 -5.49 -13.26
C CYS A 137 16.60 -6.19 -14.32
N GLU A 138 16.02 -7.14 -15.06
CA GLU A 138 16.75 -7.90 -16.09
C GLU A 138 17.40 -7.02 -17.15
N LYS A 139 16.81 -5.84 -17.45
CA LYS A 139 17.31 -4.93 -18.48
C LYS A 139 18.41 -3.97 -17.99
N CYS A 140 18.43 -3.59 -16.73
CA CYS A 140 19.36 -2.56 -16.24
C CYS A 140 20.14 -2.94 -14.97
N GLY A 141 19.86 -4.10 -14.38
CA GLY A 141 20.52 -4.55 -13.16
C GLY A 141 20.14 -3.79 -11.89
N HIS A 142 19.33 -2.73 -11.98
CA HIS A 142 18.95 -1.93 -10.83
C HIS A 142 18.01 -2.71 -9.89
N ARG A 143 18.26 -2.59 -8.60
CA ARG A 143 17.47 -3.25 -7.53
C ARG A 143 16.80 -2.27 -6.59
N ASN A 144 17.14 -1.00 -6.67
CA ASN A 144 16.74 0.02 -5.73
C ASN A 144 15.84 1.06 -6.37
N MET A 145 14.99 1.64 -5.54
CA MET A 145 14.36 2.92 -5.88
C MET A 145 15.44 3.96 -6.18
N SER A 146 15.14 4.92 -7.04
CA SER A 146 16.03 6.06 -7.28
C SER A 146 16.25 6.85 -5.98
N PRO A 147 17.37 7.57 -5.83
CA PRO A 147 17.60 8.39 -4.65
C PRO A 147 16.47 9.39 -4.35
N PRO A 148 15.93 10.16 -5.34
CA PRO A 148 14.83 11.09 -5.06
C PRO A 148 13.54 10.36 -4.65
N TYR A 149 13.20 9.23 -5.27
CA TYR A 149 12.02 8.45 -4.87
C TYR A 149 12.19 7.89 -3.45
N THR A 150 13.39 7.42 -3.10
CA THR A 150 13.70 6.95 -1.75
C THR A 150 13.57 8.08 -0.73
N ALA A 151 14.13 9.25 -1.02
CA ALA A 151 14.07 10.41 -0.13
C ALA A 151 12.63 10.90 0.10
N ASP A 152 11.83 10.99 -0.97
CA ASP A 152 10.42 11.38 -0.90
C ASP A 152 9.61 10.41 -0.03
N TYR A 153 9.78 9.09 -0.26
CA TYR A 153 9.11 8.08 0.56
C TYR A 153 9.53 8.14 2.03
N LEU A 154 10.82 8.26 2.33
CA LEU A 154 11.31 8.32 3.71
C LEU A 154 10.83 9.56 4.45
N ALA A 155 10.77 10.71 3.78
CA ALA A 155 10.23 11.95 4.35
C ALA A 155 8.73 11.79 4.68
N TRP A 156 7.95 11.18 3.80
CA TRP A 156 6.55 10.85 4.05
C TRP A 156 6.42 9.83 5.18
N ALA A 157 7.18 8.74 5.16
CA ALA A 157 7.11 7.66 6.14
C ALA A 157 7.41 8.15 7.56
N GLN A 158 8.32 9.10 7.71
CA GLN A 158 8.62 9.73 8.99
C GLN A 158 7.43 10.54 9.54
N LYS A 159 6.74 11.30 8.69
CA LYS A 159 5.52 12.03 9.08
C LYS A 159 4.40 11.07 9.45
N TRP A 160 4.19 10.04 8.63
CA TRP A 160 3.19 9.00 8.86
C TRP A 160 3.42 8.26 10.17
N GLY A 161 4.64 7.80 10.42
CA GLY A 161 5.00 7.08 11.65
C GLY A 161 4.76 7.92 12.92
N ARG A 162 5.03 9.23 12.86
CA ARG A 162 4.72 10.15 13.97
C ARG A 162 3.21 10.31 14.18
N ALA A 163 2.44 10.47 13.10
CA ALA A 163 0.99 10.65 13.19
C ALA A 163 0.29 9.39 13.73
N VAL A 164 0.75 8.21 13.31
CA VAL A 164 0.22 6.91 13.75
C VAL A 164 0.70 6.55 15.16
N ASP A 165 1.91 6.95 15.54
CA ASP A 165 2.51 6.77 16.87
C ASP A 165 2.47 5.34 17.40
N GLN A 166 2.76 4.36 16.52
CA GLN A 166 2.69 2.92 16.81
C GLN A 166 1.33 2.40 17.30
N GLN A 167 0.28 3.24 17.31
CA GLN A 167 -1.08 2.86 17.66
C GLN A 167 -1.75 2.19 16.46
N VAL A 168 -1.29 1.00 16.14
CA VAL A 168 -1.74 0.20 14.99
C VAL A 168 -2.32 -1.13 15.43
N GLY A 169 -3.39 -1.55 14.77
CA GLY A 169 -4.06 -2.81 15.05
C GLY A 169 -4.62 -3.48 13.80
N TYR A 170 -5.38 -4.52 14.03
CA TYR A 170 -6.20 -5.15 13.00
C TYR A 170 -7.58 -5.47 13.55
N VAL A 171 -8.55 -5.60 12.66
CA VAL A 171 -9.91 -6.04 13.04
C VAL A 171 -9.97 -7.55 13.00
N ASP A 172 -10.53 -8.16 14.05
CA ASP A 172 -10.70 -9.61 14.12
C ASP A 172 -11.93 -10.05 13.31
N MET A 173 -11.83 -9.97 12.00
CA MET A 173 -12.84 -10.44 11.04
C MET A 173 -12.21 -10.89 9.75
N GLU A 174 -12.96 -11.66 8.96
CA GLU A 174 -12.53 -12.25 7.72
C GLU A 174 -13.14 -11.53 6.51
N ILE A 175 -12.40 -11.54 5.41
CA ILE A 175 -12.83 -11.00 4.12
C ILE A 175 -12.65 -12.05 3.02
N GLU A 176 -13.44 -11.93 1.95
CA GLU A 176 -13.19 -12.60 0.68
C GLU A 176 -12.70 -11.61 -0.37
N ASP A 177 -11.67 -11.98 -1.11
CA ASP A 177 -11.19 -11.27 -2.30
C ASP A 177 -11.75 -11.97 -3.53
N MET A 178 -12.57 -11.26 -4.29
CA MET A 178 -13.22 -11.79 -5.49
C MET A 178 -12.19 -11.95 -6.61
N PHE A 179 -12.36 -13.00 -7.40
CA PHE A 179 -11.49 -13.23 -8.56
C PHE A 179 -11.64 -12.09 -9.58
N HIS A 180 -10.54 -11.45 -9.93
CA HIS A 180 -10.49 -10.35 -10.88
C HIS A 180 -9.23 -10.43 -11.78
N GLY A 181 -8.98 -11.58 -12.37
CA GLY A 181 -7.88 -11.83 -13.28
C GLY A 181 -6.72 -12.62 -12.68
N LYS A 182 -5.81 -13.08 -13.55
CA LYS A 182 -4.69 -13.91 -13.14
C LYS A 182 -3.64 -13.11 -12.38
N ARG A 183 -3.19 -13.64 -11.23
CA ARG A 183 -2.12 -13.00 -10.42
C ARG A 183 -0.80 -12.84 -11.19
N SER A 184 -0.51 -13.74 -12.16
CA SER A 184 0.65 -13.63 -13.04
C SER A 184 0.66 -12.34 -13.85
N ASP A 185 -0.50 -11.89 -14.31
CA ASP A 185 -0.62 -10.70 -15.17
C ASP A 185 -0.39 -9.40 -14.41
N ARG A 186 -0.58 -9.42 -13.09
CA ARG A 186 -0.31 -8.29 -12.20
C ARG A 186 1.17 -8.07 -11.91
N LYS A 187 2.04 -9.03 -12.21
CA LYS A 187 3.51 -8.92 -12.09
C LYS A 187 3.99 -8.29 -10.78
N TYR A 188 3.40 -8.69 -9.65
CA TYR A 188 3.60 -8.06 -8.33
C TYR A 188 5.06 -7.84 -7.93
N ILE A 189 5.97 -8.69 -8.38
CA ILE A 189 7.41 -8.59 -8.08
C ILE A 189 8.11 -7.70 -9.11
N SER A 190 7.91 -7.97 -10.41
CA SER A 190 8.69 -7.36 -11.49
C SER A 190 8.19 -5.98 -11.94
N ARG A 191 6.92 -5.62 -11.68
CA ARG A 191 6.36 -4.33 -12.11
C ARG A 191 7.16 -3.12 -11.58
N ARG A 192 7.69 -3.20 -10.36
CA ARG A 192 8.51 -2.12 -9.77
C ARG A 192 9.78 -1.83 -10.53
N ASN A 193 10.29 -2.82 -11.27
CA ASN A 193 11.49 -2.65 -12.10
C ASN A 193 11.31 -1.59 -13.19
N ILE A 194 10.07 -1.26 -13.56
CA ILE A 194 9.78 -0.14 -14.47
C ILE A 194 10.25 1.16 -13.84
N LEU A 195 9.84 1.44 -12.61
CA LEU A 195 10.25 2.67 -11.90
C LEU A 195 11.76 2.70 -11.66
N PHE A 196 12.36 1.58 -11.32
CA PHE A 196 13.80 1.50 -11.06
C PHE A 196 14.63 1.74 -12.32
N ARG A 197 14.23 1.15 -13.44
CA ARG A 197 14.88 1.31 -14.75
C ARG A 197 14.91 2.77 -15.19
N HIS A 198 13.79 3.45 -15.02
CA HIS A 198 13.65 4.83 -15.45
C HIS A 198 14.08 5.84 -14.39
N LYS A 199 14.68 5.38 -13.26
CA LYS A 199 15.10 6.25 -12.17
C LYS A 199 13.98 7.23 -11.80
N TYR A 200 12.78 6.66 -11.56
CA TYR A 200 11.58 7.44 -11.27
C TYR A 200 11.82 8.43 -10.13
N ASP A 201 11.38 9.65 -10.35
CA ASP A 201 11.46 10.79 -9.45
C ASP A 201 10.06 11.39 -9.28
N PRO A 202 9.40 11.19 -8.12
CA PRO A 202 8.05 11.66 -7.91
C PRO A 202 7.86 13.17 -8.07
N GLU A 203 8.87 13.97 -7.78
CA GLU A 203 8.80 15.42 -7.88
C GLU A 203 8.85 15.90 -9.33
N ASN A 204 9.72 15.29 -10.13
CA ASN A 204 9.95 15.72 -11.52
C ASN A 204 9.12 14.96 -12.55
N ASP A 205 8.75 13.71 -12.27
CA ASP A 205 8.06 12.84 -13.24
C ASP A 205 6.52 12.87 -13.09
N LEU A 206 6.00 13.48 -12.00
CA LEU A 206 4.57 13.67 -11.80
C LEU A 206 4.20 15.15 -11.84
N SER A 207 3.02 15.41 -12.37
CA SER A 207 2.29 16.67 -12.23
C SER A 207 0.89 16.36 -11.73
N VAL A 208 0.20 17.36 -11.22
CA VAL A 208 -1.20 17.24 -10.77
C VAL A 208 -2.06 18.04 -11.75
N ASP A 209 -3.15 17.46 -12.22
CA ASP A 209 -4.11 18.15 -13.06
C ASP A 209 -5.14 18.96 -12.26
N ASP A 210 -6.05 19.63 -12.96
CA ASP A 210 -7.07 20.48 -12.35
C ASP A 210 -8.05 19.70 -11.45
N ASP A 211 -8.22 18.39 -11.70
CA ASP A 211 -9.03 17.49 -10.89
C ASP A 211 -8.27 16.92 -9.67
N GLY A 212 -6.99 17.27 -9.52
CA GLY A 212 -6.13 16.78 -8.45
C GLY A 212 -5.55 15.37 -8.70
N CYS A 213 -5.67 14.86 -9.93
CA CYS A 213 -5.13 13.55 -10.31
C CYS A 213 -3.68 13.66 -10.80
N PHE A 214 -2.89 12.61 -10.55
CA PHE A 214 -1.53 12.55 -11.07
C PHE A 214 -1.53 12.27 -12.58
N LYS A 215 -0.68 13.03 -13.26
CA LYS A 215 -0.26 12.80 -14.65
C LYS A 215 1.26 12.66 -14.71
N LEU A 216 1.75 11.90 -15.67
CA LEU A 216 3.18 11.93 -15.98
C LEU A 216 3.53 13.28 -16.61
N SER A 217 4.60 13.92 -16.14
CA SER A 217 5.04 15.24 -16.61
C SER A 217 5.55 15.24 -18.06
N GLY A 218 5.73 14.05 -18.67
CA GLY A 218 6.21 13.89 -20.03
C GLY A 218 7.74 13.93 -20.19
N ASN A 219 8.48 14.16 -19.12
CA ASN A 219 9.94 14.23 -19.15
C ASN A 219 10.61 12.92 -19.56
N LYS A 220 9.95 11.78 -19.32
CA LYS A 220 10.46 10.42 -19.60
C LYS A 220 9.46 9.65 -20.45
N GLN A 221 9.53 9.82 -21.76
CA GLN A 221 8.63 9.16 -22.71
C GLN A 221 8.66 7.62 -22.59
N GLU A 222 9.83 7.03 -22.38
CA GLU A 222 9.97 5.58 -22.23
C GLU A 222 9.34 5.07 -20.92
N LEU A 223 9.37 5.85 -19.83
CA LEU A 223 8.63 5.53 -18.60
C LEU A 223 7.11 5.47 -18.90
N SER A 224 6.60 6.47 -19.61
CA SER A 224 5.18 6.53 -20.00
C SER A 224 4.77 5.30 -20.83
N LYS A 225 5.57 4.93 -21.84
CA LYS A 225 5.33 3.76 -22.68
C LYS A 225 5.33 2.45 -21.87
N ASP A 226 6.32 2.27 -20.99
CA ASP A 226 6.44 1.07 -20.17
C ASP A 226 5.29 0.95 -19.17
N LEU A 227 4.85 2.05 -18.55
CA LEU A 227 3.70 2.08 -17.65
C LEU A 227 2.41 1.75 -18.42
N HIS A 228 2.17 2.38 -19.55
CA HIS A 228 1.00 2.11 -20.40
C HIS A 228 0.94 0.63 -20.80
N SER A 229 2.06 0.09 -21.30
CA SER A 229 2.16 -1.33 -21.66
C SER A 229 1.90 -2.27 -20.48
N TYR A 230 2.38 -1.92 -19.29
CA TYR A 230 2.12 -2.68 -18.08
C TYR A 230 0.62 -2.70 -17.76
N PHE A 231 -0.05 -1.53 -17.71
CA PHE A 231 -1.47 -1.47 -17.38
C PHE A 231 -2.33 -2.20 -18.38
N LEU A 232 -2.05 -2.11 -19.67
CA LEU A 232 -2.74 -2.90 -20.71
C LEU A 232 -2.54 -4.42 -20.53
N SER A 233 -1.35 -4.84 -20.04
CA SER A 233 -1.04 -6.26 -19.85
C SER A 233 -1.73 -6.90 -18.64
N ARG A 234 -2.37 -6.14 -17.76
CA ARG A 234 -3.00 -6.65 -16.52
C ARG A 234 -4.23 -7.51 -16.78
N ARG A 235 -4.96 -7.31 -17.86
CA ARG A 235 -6.13 -8.11 -18.27
C ARG A 235 -7.12 -8.35 -17.13
N GLU A 236 -7.51 -7.30 -16.42
CA GLU A 236 -8.38 -7.41 -15.23
C GLU A 236 -9.84 -7.66 -15.55
N ASN A 237 -10.25 -7.47 -16.81
CA ASN A 237 -11.62 -7.61 -17.26
C ASN A 237 -11.86 -8.86 -18.13
N VAL A 238 -11.02 -9.89 -18.02
CA VAL A 238 -11.14 -11.12 -18.82
C VAL A 238 -11.31 -12.33 -17.91
#